data_335825e59355502765423093c9eda687
#
_entry.id   335825e59355502765423093c9eda687
#
_cell.length_a   1.000
_cell.length_b   1.000
_cell.length_c   1.000
_cell.angle_alpha   90.00
_cell.angle_beta   90.00
_cell.angle_gamma   90.00
#
_symmetry.space_group_name_H-M   'P 1'
#
loop_
_entity.id
_entity.type
_entity.pdbx_description
1 polymer ?
#
loop_
_entity_poly.entity_id
_entity_poly.type
_entity_poly.pdbx_seq_one_letter_code
_entity_poly.pdbx_strand_id
1 'polypeptide(L)'
;SAKGMGLCPQCGEWNTLVEEVVKDTKQSRSTLGRTGVGAGSAIPKPVSLPDIEVAQLARISTTYPEVDRLLGGDPGIGKSTLLLQVSQKVADTAGLVLYASGEESQLQLKLRAERLDINSPNLSVLADTDLDRIIDEALKSRPALLVIDSIQTMYTGDIDAAPGSVSQVRECTARMLRFAKEQNIPVMIIGHVTKEGNIAGPRMLEHMVDVVL
;
A
#
# COMPACT_ATOMS: atom_id res chain seq x y z
N SER A 1 5.67 33.52 -22.46
CA SER A 1 4.75 34.68 -22.37
C SER A 1 3.44 34.30 -23.02
N ALA A 2 2.44 33.99 -22.21
CA ALA A 2 1.09 33.78 -22.66
C ALA A 2 0.53 35.14 -23.14
N LYS A 3 0.25 35.26 -24.43
CA LYS A 3 -0.49 36.40 -24.98
C LYS A 3 -1.96 36.13 -24.76
N GLY A 4 -2.54 36.70 -23.70
CA GLY A 4 -3.97 36.75 -23.54
C GLY A 4 -4.57 37.58 -24.67
N MET A 5 -5.57 37.06 -25.36
CA MET A 5 -6.38 37.87 -26.28
C MET A 5 -7.26 38.79 -25.42
N GLY A 6 -6.99 40.10 -25.49
CA GLY A 6 -7.63 41.07 -24.60
C GLY A 6 -9.11 41.34 -24.87
N LEU A 7 -9.68 40.94 -26.01
CA LEU A 7 -11.05 41.20 -26.41
C LEU A 7 -11.76 39.91 -26.83
N CYS A 8 -12.93 39.62 -26.26
CA CYS A 8 -13.75 38.47 -26.67
C CYS A 8 -14.41 38.74 -28.04
N PRO A 9 -14.21 37.87 -29.05
CA PRO A 9 -14.80 38.07 -30.38
C PRO A 9 -16.32 37.88 -30.42
N GLN A 10 -16.92 37.28 -29.39
CA GLN A 10 -18.37 37.06 -29.33
C GLN A 10 -19.15 38.13 -28.58
N CYS A 11 -18.63 38.67 -27.48
CA CYS A 11 -19.30 39.67 -26.67
C CYS A 11 -18.67 41.07 -26.74
N GLY A 12 -17.44 41.20 -27.27
CA GLY A 12 -16.75 42.48 -27.40
C GLY A 12 -16.19 43.07 -26.11
N GLU A 13 -16.17 42.30 -24.99
CA GLU A 13 -15.65 42.76 -23.72
C GLU A 13 -14.18 42.35 -23.50
N TRP A 14 -13.44 43.17 -22.75
CA TRP A 14 -12.03 42.94 -22.42
C TRP A 14 -11.89 42.05 -21.21
N ASN A 15 -10.86 41.15 -21.20
CA ASN A 15 -10.49 40.26 -20.07
C ASN A 15 -11.56 39.26 -19.64
N THR A 16 -12.49 38.87 -20.52
CA THR A 16 -13.51 37.85 -20.24
C THR A 16 -13.10 36.45 -20.67
N LEU A 17 -11.98 36.30 -21.36
CA LEU A 17 -11.45 34.99 -21.77
C LEU A 17 -10.52 34.45 -20.67
N VAL A 18 -10.97 33.43 -20.01
CA VAL A 18 -10.15 32.62 -19.09
C VAL A 18 -9.67 31.37 -19.86
N GLU A 19 -8.37 31.13 -19.87
CA GLU A 19 -7.82 29.94 -20.48
C GLU A 19 -8.20 28.75 -19.60
N GLU A 20 -9.23 28.01 -19.97
CA GLU A 20 -9.51 26.69 -19.38
C GLU A 20 -8.64 25.65 -20.08
N VAL A 21 -7.71 25.09 -19.35
CA VAL A 21 -7.00 23.88 -19.76
C VAL A 21 -8.00 22.74 -19.72
N VAL A 22 -8.61 22.44 -20.87
CA VAL A 22 -9.38 21.22 -21.06
C VAL A 22 -8.38 20.07 -20.89
N LYS A 23 -8.36 19.45 -19.72
CA LYS A 23 -7.63 18.19 -19.53
C LYS A 23 -8.38 17.16 -20.36
N ASP A 24 -7.84 16.85 -21.53
CA ASP A 24 -8.23 15.66 -22.27
C ASP A 24 -8.07 14.46 -21.35
N THR A 25 -9.18 13.86 -20.98
CA THR A 25 -9.28 12.67 -20.13
C THR A 25 -8.82 11.40 -20.88
N LYS A 26 -7.87 11.53 -21.79
CA LYS A 26 -7.23 10.40 -22.45
C LYS A 26 -5.72 10.52 -22.34
N GLN A 27 -5.19 9.63 -21.50
CA GLN A 27 -3.77 9.28 -21.45
C GLN A 27 -2.81 10.34 -20.87
N SER A 28 -2.66 10.35 -19.58
CA SER A 28 -1.35 10.53 -18.99
C SER A 28 -1.21 9.60 -17.78
N ARG A 29 -1.00 8.31 -18.04
CA ARG A 29 -0.25 7.47 -17.11
C ARG A 29 1.16 8.02 -17.11
N SER A 30 1.46 8.89 -16.18
CA SER A 30 2.82 9.36 -15.94
C SER A 30 3.69 8.15 -15.54
N THR A 31 4.50 7.72 -16.49
CA THR A 31 5.63 6.80 -16.29
C THR A 31 6.77 7.51 -15.55
N LEU A 32 6.54 7.95 -14.33
CA LEU A 32 7.62 8.40 -13.44
C LEU A 32 7.70 7.44 -12.26
N GLY A 33 8.68 6.55 -12.33
CA GLY A 33 9.02 5.66 -11.21
C GLY A 33 9.32 4.22 -11.57
N ARG A 34 9.58 3.90 -12.85
CA ARG A 34 10.11 2.57 -13.20
C ARG A 34 11.59 2.67 -13.59
N THR A 35 12.45 2.81 -12.61
CA THR A 35 13.84 2.45 -12.76
C THR A 35 14.03 1.04 -12.22
N GLY A 36 14.27 0.11 -13.10
CA GLY A 36 14.92 -1.13 -12.74
C GLY A 36 14.20 -2.39 -13.15
N VAL A 37 14.82 -3.04 -14.10
CA VAL A 37 14.80 -4.46 -14.47
C VAL A 37 13.61 -4.95 -15.29
N GLY A 38 13.92 -5.21 -16.55
CA GLY A 38 13.00 -5.78 -17.53
C GLY A 38 12.54 -7.19 -17.18
N ALA A 39 11.26 -7.35 -17.28
CA ALA A 39 10.50 -8.51 -17.71
C ALA A 39 9.03 -8.13 -17.48
N GLY A 40 8.15 -8.43 -18.41
CA GLY A 40 6.75 -8.00 -18.42
C GLY A 40 6.12 -8.01 -17.03
N SER A 41 5.80 -6.83 -16.50
CA SER A 41 5.22 -6.71 -15.17
C SER A 41 3.79 -7.21 -15.22
N ALA A 42 3.62 -8.49 -14.94
CA ALA A 42 2.32 -9.04 -14.61
C ALA A 42 1.76 -8.27 -13.39
N ILE A 43 0.48 -7.93 -13.43
CA ILE A 43 -0.23 -7.35 -12.29
C ILE A 43 -0.07 -8.31 -11.12
N PRO A 44 0.44 -7.86 -9.95
CA PRO A 44 0.58 -8.73 -8.79
C PRO A 44 -0.76 -9.36 -8.44
N LYS A 45 -0.76 -10.66 -8.18
CA LYS A 45 -1.92 -11.40 -7.69
C LYS A 45 -1.63 -11.90 -6.28
N PRO A 46 -2.65 -12.02 -5.43
CA PRO A 46 -2.49 -12.69 -4.15
C PRO A 46 -2.01 -14.11 -4.38
N VAL A 47 -1.05 -14.53 -3.57
CA VAL A 47 -0.53 -15.89 -3.56
C VAL A 47 -0.70 -16.44 -2.15
N SER A 48 -1.19 -17.67 -2.03
CA SER A 48 -1.26 -18.33 -0.73
C SER A 48 0.14 -18.46 -0.15
N LEU A 49 0.30 -18.18 1.13
CA LEU A 49 1.60 -18.15 1.78
C LEU A 49 2.38 -19.47 1.62
N PRO A 50 1.75 -20.67 1.72
CA PRO A 50 2.45 -21.94 1.46
C PRO A 50 2.96 -22.09 0.02
N ASP A 51 2.26 -21.49 -0.96
CA ASP A 51 2.56 -21.66 -2.39
C ASP A 51 3.68 -20.75 -2.90
N ILE A 52 4.23 -19.88 -2.04
CA ILE A 52 5.36 -19.02 -2.37
C ILE A 52 6.62 -19.87 -2.37
N GLU A 53 7.22 -20.07 -3.54
CA GLU A 53 8.49 -20.79 -3.67
C GLU A 53 9.64 -19.95 -3.09
N VAL A 54 10.32 -20.51 -2.10
CA VAL A 54 11.55 -19.94 -1.55
C VAL A 54 12.69 -20.42 -2.44
N ALA A 55 13.00 -19.67 -3.50
CA ALA A 55 14.28 -19.87 -4.18
C ALA A 55 15.40 -19.63 -3.16
N GLN A 56 16.37 -20.55 -3.08
CA GLN A 56 17.54 -20.39 -2.21
C GLN A 56 18.28 -19.11 -2.63
N LEU A 57 17.94 -17.99 -2.03
CA LEU A 57 18.74 -16.78 -2.12
C LEU A 57 20.03 -17.07 -1.36
N ALA A 58 21.13 -17.22 -2.11
CA ALA A 58 22.46 -17.29 -1.52
C ALA A 58 22.67 -16.02 -0.70
N ARG A 59 22.59 -16.14 0.64
CA ARG A 59 22.91 -15.03 1.53
C ARG A 59 24.39 -14.75 1.39
N ILE A 60 24.71 -13.52 1.00
CA ILE A 60 26.10 -13.05 1.04
C ILE A 60 26.41 -12.81 2.52
N SER A 61 27.19 -13.72 3.13
CA SER A 61 27.70 -13.48 4.48
C SER A 61 28.86 -12.53 4.42
N THR A 62 28.79 -11.45 5.18
CA THR A 62 29.88 -10.46 5.29
C THR A 62 30.89 -10.86 6.37
N THR A 63 30.64 -11.98 7.07
CA THR A 63 31.40 -12.44 8.26
C THR A 63 31.21 -11.56 9.50
N TYR A 64 30.44 -10.49 9.41
CA TYR A 64 30.07 -9.63 10.53
C TYR A 64 28.61 -9.85 10.88
N PRO A 65 28.28 -10.53 12.01
CA PRO A 65 26.89 -10.88 12.36
C PRO A 65 25.94 -9.69 12.42
N GLU A 66 26.45 -8.52 12.86
CA GLU A 66 25.65 -7.27 12.94
C GLU A 66 25.32 -6.73 11.55
N VAL A 67 26.25 -6.83 10.60
CA VAL A 67 26.04 -6.41 9.20
C VAL A 67 25.13 -7.39 8.48
N ASP A 68 25.33 -8.70 8.66
CA ASP A 68 24.47 -9.73 8.10
C ASP A 68 23.03 -9.59 8.61
N ARG A 69 22.86 -9.18 9.85
CA ARG A 69 21.56 -8.90 10.46
C ARG A 69 20.89 -7.66 9.86
N LEU A 70 21.66 -6.60 9.60
CA LEU A 70 21.15 -5.38 8.92
C LEU A 70 20.82 -5.65 7.45
N LEU A 71 21.67 -6.37 6.74
CA LEU A 71 21.45 -6.74 5.33
C LEU A 71 20.37 -7.83 5.18
N GLY A 72 20.16 -8.66 6.21
CA GLY A 72 19.10 -9.66 6.26
C GLY A 72 17.71 -9.11 6.58
N GLY A 73 17.62 -7.81 6.89
CA GLY A 73 16.37 -7.09 7.05
C GLY A 73 15.45 -7.62 8.16
N ASP A 74 15.80 -7.36 9.42
CA ASP A 74 14.81 -7.35 10.49
C ASP A 74 14.33 -5.91 10.69
N PRO A 75 13.28 -5.47 9.99
CA PRO A 75 12.71 -4.16 10.24
C PRO A 75 11.86 -4.22 11.51
N GLY A 76 12.29 -3.49 12.54
CA GLY A 76 11.43 -2.94 13.58
C GLY A 76 10.85 -3.88 14.63
N ILE A 77 10.34 -3.26 15.59
CA ILE A 77 9.75 -3.53 16.91
C ILE A 77 8.70 -4.71 16.99
N GLY A 78 8.50 -5.53 15.93
CA GLY A 78 7.59 -6.68 16.00
C GLY A 78 6.15 -6.42 15.54
N LYS A 79 5.79 -5.23 15.03
CA LYS A 79 4.42 -4.95 14.53
C LYS A 79 3.97 -5.91 13.45
N SER A 80 4.73 -6.05 12.36
CA SER A 80 4.42 -6.97 11.26
C SER A 80 4.48 -8.44 11.71
N THR A 81 5.33 -8.77 12.70
CA THR A 81 5.38 -10.09 13.33
C THR A 81 4.07 -10.40 14.06
N LEU A 82 3.61 -9.48 14.91
CA LEU A 82 2.33 -9.63 15.62
C LEU A 82 1.17 -9.78 14.64
N LEU A 83 1.15 -8.95 13.58
CA LEU A 83 0.08 -9.01 12.60
C LEU A 83 0.06 -10.30 11.78
N LEU A 84 1.22 -10.84 11.43
CA LEU A 84 1.29 -12.16 10.78
C LEU A 84 0.72 -13.26 11.69
N GLN A 85 1.04 -13.23 13.00
CA GLN A 85 0.50 -14.19 13.97
C GLN A 85 -1.02 -14.04 14.15
N VAL A 86 -1.52 -12.80 14.24
CA VAL A 86 -2.97 -12.52 14.28
C VAL A 86 -3.64 -12.98 13.00
N SER A 87 -3.04 -12.67 11.84
CA SER A 87 -3.54 -13.08 10.52
C SER A 87 -3.67 -14.58 10.40
N GLN A 88 -2.68 -15.35 10.88
CA GLN A 88 -2.79 -16.82 10.93
C GLN A 88 -3.96 -17.27 11.78
N LYS A 89 -4.12 -16.72 12.99
CA LYS A 89 -5.24 -17.12 13.86
C LYS A 89 -6.61 -16.84 13.22
N VAL A 90 -6.76 -15.71 12.54
CA VAL A 90 -7.98 -15.39 11.81
C VAL A 90 -8.14 -16.33 10.61
N ALA A 91 -7.06 -16.59 9.85
CA ALA A 91 -7.08 -17.49 8.71
C ALA A 91 -7.48 -18.93 9.08
N ASP A 92 -7.07 -19.39 10.27
CA ASP A 92 -7.37 -20.73 10.76
C ASP A 92 -8.81 -20.85 11.33
N THR A 93 -9.42 -19.75 11.73
CA THR A 93 -10.72 -19.79 12.46
C THR A 93 -11.87 -19.13 11.70
N ALA A 94 -11.62 -18.07 10.94
CA ALA A 94 -12.67 -17.25 10.33
C ALA A 94 -12.67 -17.30 8.79
N GLY A 95 -11.61 -17.76 8.16
CA GLY A 95 -11.51 -17.87 6.69
C GLY A 95 -10.38 -17.06 6.09
N LEU A 96 -10.49 -16.75 4.80
CA LEU A 96 -9.42 -16.10 4.04
C LEU A 96 -8.98 -14.77 4.67
N VAL A 97 -7.67 -14.61 4.83
CA VAL A 97 -7.04 -13.34 5.18
C VAL A 97 -6.23 -12.86 3.98
N LEU A 98 -6.46 -11.62 3.55
CA LEU A 98 -5.64 -10.96 2.54
C LEU A 98 -4.67 -10.00 3.23
N TYR A 99 -3.38 -10.30 3.16
CA TYR A 99 -2.30 -9.48 3.72
C TYR A 99 -1.64 -8.68 2.58
N ALA A 100 -1.93 -7.40 2.48
CA ALA A 100 -1.35 -6.49 1.51
C ALA A 100 -0.14 -5.78 2.12
N SER A 101 1.04 -5.97 1.53
CA SER A 101 2.29 -5.35 1.95
C SER A 101 2.86 -4.45 0.86
N GLY A 102 3.17 -3.21 1.24
CA GLY A 102 3.91 -2.27 0.41
C GLY A 102 5.38 -2.14 0.80
N GLU A 103 5.81 -2.78 1.89
CA GLU A 103 7.18 -2.70 2.40
C GLU A 103 7.99 -3.96 2.10
N GLU A 104 7.36 -5.12 2.19
CA GLU A 104 8.02 -6.40 2.02
C GLU A 104 7.51 -7.14 0.79
N SER A 105 8.43 -7.79 0.08
CA SER A 105 8.08 -8.70 -0.99
C SER A 105 7.41 -9.98 -0.45
N GLN A 106 6.69 -10.69 -1.29
CA GLN A 106 6.08 -11.98 -0.94
C GLN A 106 7.11 -12.96 -0.37
N LEU A 107 8.33 -12.98 -0.92
CA LEU A 107 9.40 -13.85 -0.44
C LEU A 107 9.88 -13.46 0.97
N GLN A 108 10.02 -12.16 1.25
CA GLN A 108 10.41 -11.68 2.59
C GLN A 108 9.36 -12.06 3.63
N LEU A 109 8.08 -11.86 3.30
CA LEU A 109 6.96 -12.26 4.16
C LEU A 109 6.93 -13.77 4.37
N LYS A 110 7.18 -14.57 3.33
CA LYS A 110 7.27 -16.04 3.44
C LYS A 110 8.39 -16.47 4.39
N LEU A 111 9.60 -15.92 4.22
CA LEU A 111 10.74 -16.22 5.10
C LEU A 111 10.48 -15.82 6.57
N ARG A 112 9.74 -14.71 6.77
CA ARG A 112 9.33 -14.28 8.12
C ARG A 112 8.29 -15.24 8.70
N ALA A 113 7.30 -15.62 7.92
CA ALA A 113 6.26 -16.55 8.31
C ALA A 113 6.84 -17.93 8.70
N GLU A 114 7.80 -18.45 7.93
CA GLU A 114 8.49 -19.69 8.24
C GLU A 114 9.23 -19.65 9.59
N ARG A 115 9.88 -18.52 9.91
CA ARG A 115 10.53 -18.33 11.22
C ARG A 115 9.55 -18.31 12.39
N LEU A 116 8.29 -17.99 12.13
CA LEU A 116 7.21 -17.91 13.12
C LEU A 116 6.32 -19.14 13.13
N ASP A 117 6.64 -20.16 12.33
CA ASP A 117 5.82 -21.35 12.12
C ASP A 117 4.40 -21.03 11.61
N ILE A 118 4.31 -20.00 10.76
CA ILE A 118 3.07 -19.55 10.13
C ILE A 118 2.94 -20.21 8.75
N ASN A 119 1.91 -21.05 8.56
CA ASN A 119 1.72 -21.81 7.33
C ASN A 119 0.24 -22.08 7.01
N SER A 120 -0.64 -21.09 7.19
CA SER A 120 -2.07 -21.25 6.88
C SER A 120 -2.33 -21.12 5.37
N PRO A 121 -3.04 -22.07 4.74
CA PRO A 121 -3.41 -21.97 3.33
C PRO A 121 -4.44 -20.86 3.07
N ASN A 122 -5.13 -20.40 4.12
CA ASN A 122 -6.08 -19.30 4.05
C ASN A 122 -5.43 -17.92 4.28
N LEU A 123 -4.10 -17.84 4.42
CA LEU A 123 -3.38 -16.58 4.48
C LEU A 123 -2.74 -16.29 3.11
N SER A 124 -3.33 -15.36 2.39
CA SER A 124 -2.85 -14.90 1.09
C SER A 124 -2.10 -13.59 1.20
N VAL A 125 -0.97 -13.48 0.50
CA VAL A 125 -0.11 -12.31 0.51
C VAL A 125 -0.12 -11.61 -0.84
N LEU A 126 -0.32 -10.29 -0.81
CA LEU A 126 -0.29 -9.42 -1.97
C LEU A 126 0.79 -8.34 -1.78
N ALA A 127 1.86 -8.37 -2.58
CA ALA A 127 2.88 -7.33 -2.58
C ALA A 127 2.48 -6.25 -3.60
N ASP A 128 1.77 -5.22 -3.14
CA ASP A 128 1.32 -4.10 -3.94
C ASP A 128 1.19 -2.83 -3.08
N THR A 129 1.33 -1.67 -3.73
CA THR A 129 1.17 -0.35 -3.11
C THR A 129 0.00 0.44 -3.70
N ASP A 130 -0.59 -0.05 -4.78
CA ASP A 130 -1.76 0.56 -5.41
C ASP A 130 -3.03 0.14 -4.66
N LEU A 131 -3.63 1.09 -3.96
CA LEU A 131 -4.79 0.84 -3.12
C LEU A 131 -6.01 0.37 -3.92
N ASP A 132 -6.17 0.86 -5.15
CA ASP A 132 -7.31 0.49 -5.99
C ASP A 132 -7.23 -1.00 -6.37
N ARG A 133 -6.03 -1.48 -6.70
CA ARG A 133 -5.81 -2.90 -6.98
C ARG A 133 -6.01 -3.79 -5.77
N ILE A 134 -5.59 -3.32 -4.58
CA ILE A 134 -5.80 -4.05 -3.33
C ILE A 134 -7.30 -4.16 -3.03
N ILE A 135 -8.06 -3.08 -3.20
CA ILE A 135 -9.53 -3.07 -3.03
C ILE A 135 -10.20 -4.02 -4.04
N ASP A 136 -9.81 -3.95 -5.31
CA ASP A 136 -10.35 -4.83 -6.36
C ASP A 136 -10.14 -6.30 -6.02
N GLU A 137 -8.97 -6.64 -5.49
CA GLU A 137 -8.66 -8.01 -5.09
C GLU A 137 -9.44 -8.45 -3.85
N ALA A 138 -9.59 -7.54 -2.87
CA ALA A 138 -10.41 -7.80 -1.70
C ALA A 138 -11.91 -7.97 -2.04
N LEU A 139 -12.41 -7.22 -3.03
CA LEU A 139 -13.79 -7.38 -3.53
C LEU A 139 -14.02 -8.75 -4.18
N LYS A 140 -13.01 -9.26 -4.92
CA LYS A 140 -13.09 -10.58 -5.59
C LYS A 140 -12.98 -11.72 -4.58
N SER A 141 -12.00 -11.64 -3.69
CA SER A 141 -11.67 -12.72 -2.76
C SER A 141 -12.56 -12.76 -1.51
N ARG A 142 -13.23 -11.63 -1.17
CA ARG A 142 -14.10 -11.51 0.01
C ARG A 142 -13.44 -12.03 1.29
N PRO A 143 -12.29 -11.49 1.70
CA PRO A 143 -11.58 -12.00 2.86
C PRO A 143 -12.36 -11.74 4.16
N ALA A 144 -12.15 -12.60 5.15
CA ALA A 144 -12.62 -12.40 6.51
C ALA A 144 -11.86 -11.27 7.24
N LEU A 145 -10.64 -10.96 6.76
CA LEU A 145 -9.82 -9.85 7.25
C LEU A 145 -8.93 -9.34 6.12
N LEU A 146 -8.87 -8.02 5.93
CA LEU A 146 -7.88 -7.34 5.10
C LEU A 146 -6.82 -6.67 5.99
N VAL A 147 -5.54 -6.92 5.73
CA VAL A 147 -4.40 -6.29 6.43
C VAL A 147 -3.65 -5.40 5.47
N ILE A 148 -3.34 -4.17 5.89
CA ILE A 148 -2.55 -3.17 5.15
C ILE A 148 -1.24 -2.88 5.91
N ASP A 149 -0.10 -3.27 5.33
CA ASP A 149 1.23 -3.12 5.92
C ASP A 149 2.21 -2.43 4.94
N SER A 150 2.46 -1.16 5.05
CA SER A 150 1.87 -0.12 5.91
C SER A 150 1.09 0.89 5.08
N ILE A 151 0.22 1.64 5.72
CA ILE A 151 -0.58 2.69 5.04
C ILE A 151 0.29 3.78 4.42
N GLN A 152 1.50 4.01 4.93
CA GLN A 152 2.43 5.00 4.40
C GLN A 152 2.98 4.65 3.03
N THR A 153 3.02 3.38 2.68
CA THR A 153 3.49 2.92 1.37
C THR A 153 2.39 2.89 0.32
N MET A 154 1.12 2.97 0.77
CA MET A 154 -0.03 2.93 -0.13
C MET A 154 -0.24 4.26 -0.84
N TYR A 155 -0.77 4.18 -2.06
CA TYR A 155 -1.17 5.34 -2.82
C TYR A 155 -2.48 5.07 -3.59
N THR A 156 -3.17 6.15 -3.93
CA THR A 156 -4.29 6.16 -4.89
C THR A 156 -4.01 7.18 -5.99
N GLY A 157 -4.47 6.88 -7.19
CA GLY A 157 -4.35 7.79 -8.34
C GLY A 157 -5.29 9.00 -8.30
N ASP A 158 -6.22 9.05 -7.34
CA ASP A 158 -7.24 10.12 -7.27
C ASP A 158 -6.67 11.47 -6.82
N ILE A 159 -5.51 11.48 -6.18
CA ILE A 159 -4.86 12.70 -5.74
C ILE A 159 -3.42 12.78 -6.24
N ASP A 160 -3.03 13.99 -6.66
CA ASP A 160 -1.68 14.27 -7.13
C ASP A 160 -0.75 14.58 -5.95
N ALA A 161 -0.38 13.54 -5.22
CA ALA A 161 0.51 13.64 -4.06
C ALA A 161 1.40 12.39 -3.97
N ALA A 162 2.62 12.56 -3.47
CA ALA A 162 3.56 11.46 -3.33
C ALA A 162 3.09 10.41 -2.29
N PRO A 163 3.37 9.12 -2.50
CA PRO A 163 3.19 8.10 -1.47
C PRO A 163 3.85 8.51 -0.16
N GLY A 164 3.22 8.20 0.98
CA GLY A 164 3.71 8.59 2.31
C GLY A 164 3.45 10.05 2.70
N SER A 165 2.98 10.90 1.78
CA SER A 165 2.55 12.26 2.14
C SER A 165 1.29 12.21 3.01
N VAL A 166 1.09 13.27 3.80
CA VAL A 166 -0.09 13.42 4.68
C VAL A 166 -1.40 13.21 3.93
N SER A 167 -1.52 13.84 2.77
CA SER A 167 -2.71 13.77 1.93
C SER A 167 -2.95 12.35 1.41
N GLN A 168 -1.92 11.66 0.95
CA GLN A 168 -2.05 10.25 0.50
C GLN A 168 -2.45 9.33 1.65
N VAL A 169 -1.75 9.41 2.79
CA VAL A 169 -2.06 8.58 3.96
C VAL A 169 -3.50 8.79 4.44
N ARG A 170 -3.94 10.06 4.48
CA ARG A 170 -5.32 10.41 4.86
C ARG A 170 -6.34 9.84 3.88
N GLU A 171 -6.12 10.04 2.58
CA GLU A 171 -7.06 9.58 1.55
C GLU A 171 -7.11 8.04 1.51
N CYS A 172 -5.96 7.37 1.52
CA CYS A 172 -5.90 5.91 1.57
C CYS A 172 -6.64 5.37 2.80
N THR A 173 -6.44 5.98 3.98
CA THR A 173 -7.16 5.56 5.19
C THR A 173 -8.67 5.79 5.07
N ALA A 174 -9.11 6.96 4.57
CA ALA A 174 -10.53 7.25 4.38
C ALA A 174 -11.20 6.25 3.43
N ARG A 175 -10.51 5.85 2.37
CA ARG A 175 -10.99 4.83 1.42
C ARG A 175 -11.09 3.45 2.06
N MET A 176 -10.09 3.06 2.86
CA MET A 176 -10.13 1.79 3.60
C MET A 176 -11.29 1.73 4.59
N LEU A 177 -11.55 2.82 5.31
CA LEU A 177 -12.68 2.89 6.23
C LEU A 177 -14.03 2.79 5.50
N ARG A 178 -14.16 3.47 4.36
CA ARG A 178 -15.35 3.37 3.52
C ARG A 178 -15.53 1.93 3.02
N PHE A 179 -14.48 1.34 2.46
CA PHE A 179 -14.48 -0.05 2.02
C PHE A 179 -14.90 -1.01 3.14
N ALA A 180 -14.30 -0.89 4.33
CA ALA A 180 -14.62 -1.74 5.48
C ALA A 180 -16.12 -1.68 5.83
N LYS A 181 -16.69 -0.47 5.87
CA LYS A 181 -18.12 -0.26 6.19
C LYS A 181 -19.06 -0.75 5.10
N GLU A 182 -18.75 -0.44 3.83
CA GLU A 182 -19.61 -0.82 2.70
C GLU A 182 -19.60 -2.33 2.43
N GLN A 183 -18.44 -2.96 2.59
CA GLN A 183 -18.28 -4.39 2.32
C GLN A 183 -18.46 -5.27 3.55
N ASN A 184 -18.55 -4.67 4.76
CA ASN A 184 -18.58 -5.37 6.03
C ASN A 184 -17.38 -6.33 6.21
N ILE A 185 -16.20 -5.87 5.78
CA ILE A 185 -14.94 -6.58 5.91
C ILE A 185 -14.06 -5.84 6.91
N PRO A 186 -13.64 -6.47 8.01
CA PRO A 186 -12.68 -5.88 8.94
C PRO A 186 -11.36 -5.53 8.25
N VAL A 187 -10.81 -4.36 8.56
CA VAL A 187 -9.51 -3.91 8.02
C VAL A 187 -8.57 -3.59 9.17
N MET A 188 -7.39 -4.18 9.17
CA MET A 188 -6.29 -3.83 10.06
C MET A 188 -5.26 -3.01 9.29
N ILE A 189 -4.88 -1.86 9.85
CA ILE A 189 -3.94 -0.93 9.22
C ILE A 189 -2.73 -0.76 10.12
N ILE A 190 -1.52 -1.00 9.57
CA ILE A 190 -0.28 -0.61 10.21
C ILE A 190 0.06 0.83 9.83
N GLY A 191 0.37 1.63 10.85
CA GLY A 191 0.95 2.96 10.71
C GLY A 191 2.30 3.07 11.42
N HIS A 192 3.29 3.71 10.81
CA HIS A 192 4.57 4.01 11.44
C HIS A 192 4.56 5.38 12.07
N VAL A 193 4.97 5.44 13.34
CA VAL A 193 5.20 6.70 14.07
C VAL A 193 6.61 7.19 13.73
N THR A 194 6.77 8.41 13.20
CA THR A 194 8.09 8.99 13.05
C THR A 194 8.61 9.49 14.41
N LYS A 195 9.91 9.31 14.66
CA LYS A 195 10.56 9.73 15.93
C LYS A 195 10.47 11.23 16.22
N GLU A 196 10.14 12.04 15.23
CA GLU A 196 10.15 13.50 15.30
C GLU A 196 8.78 14.15 15.54
N GLY A 197 7.71 13.38 15.72
CA GLY A 197 6.41 13.88 16.18
C GLY A 197 5.69 14.89 15.28
N ASN A 198 6.28 15.30 14.15
CA ASN A 198 5.82 16.41 13.32
C ASN A 198 5.34 16.03 11.91
N ILE A 199 5.42 14.77 11.51
CA ILE A 199 4.90 14.36 10.21
C ILE A 199 3.59 13.62 10.46
N ALA A 200 2.54 14.18 9.91
CA ALA A 200 1.19 13.69 9.88
C ALA A 200 1.11 12.19 9.57
N GLY A 201 1.04 11.42 10.59
CA GLY A 201 0.84 10.02 10.48
C GLY A 201 -0.14 9.54 11.56
N PRO A 202 0.34 8.98 12.68
CA PRO A 202 -0.50 8.21 13.58
C PRO A 202 -1.60 9.00 14.26
N ARG A 203 -1.30 10.20 14.80
CA ARG A 203 -2.33 11.00 15.53
C ARG A 203 -3.53 11.38 14.67
N MET A 204 -3.31 11.59 13.37
CA MET A 204 -4.44 11.84 12.47
C MET A 204 -5.25 10.57 12.23
N LEU A 205 -4.59 9.42 12.13
CA LEU A 205 -5.25 8.14 11.93
C LEU A 205 -6.03 7.69 13.16
N GLU A 206 -5.55 8.00 14.37
CA GLU A 206 -6.21 7.69 15.64
C GLU A 206 -7.66 8.23 15.70
N HIS A 207 -7.92 9.37 15.07
CA HIS A 207 -9.27 9.94 14.99
C HIS A 207 -10.13 9.38 13.85
N MET A 208 -9.53 8.59 12.97
CA MET A 208 -10.22 8.02 11.81
C MET A 208 -10.62 6.57 12.01
N VAL A 209 -9.87 5.81 12.81
CA VAL A 209 -10.09 4.37 13.04
C VAL A 209 -10.93 4.14 14.30
N ASP A 210 -11.61 2.99 14.37
CA ASP A 210 -12.48 2.67 15.49
C ASP A 210 -11.68 2.25 16.75
N VAL A 211 -10.49 1.63 16.54
CA VAL A 211 -9.62 1.14 17.63
C VAL A 211 -8.16 1.36 17.27
N VAL A 212 -7.37 1.79 18.23
CA VAL A 212 -5.90 1.91 18.17
C VAL A 212 -5.27 0.97 19.19
N LEU A 213 -4.26 0.21 18.77
CA LEU A 213 -3.53 -0.77 19.60
C LEU A 213 -2.10 -0.30 19.86
#